data_ebc3decda210a3ed4183762a87c98f0e
#
_entry.id   ebc3decda210a3ed4183762a87c98f0e
#
_cell.length_a   1.000
_cell.length_b   1.000
_cell.length_c   1.000
_cell.angle_alpha   90.00
_cell.angle_beta   90.00
_cell.angle_gamma   90.00
#
_symmetry.space_group_name_H-M   'P 1'
#
loop_
_entity.id
_entity.type
_entity.pdbx_description
1 polymer ?
#
loop_
_entity_poly.entity_id
_entity_poly.type
_entity_poly.pdbx_seq_one_letter_code
_entity_poly.pdbx_strand_id
1 'polypeptide(L)'
;MEGVAPLKKRTQRAINANRRRLLREAYERYPEYACCDPEEFNWHEAEARLNVFDLYYLADSGYLDVTRGSAGVHRTPDFYMLTPQGADLIEIPGLLAERLPLRKREREERKS
;
A
#
# COMPACT_ATOMS: atom_id res chain seq x y z
N MET A 1 13.27 20.46 13.28
CA MET A 1 13.23 19.07 13.41
C MET A 1 14.13 18.35 12.40
N GLU A 2 14.99 17.59 12.89
CA GLU A 2 15.98 16.96 12.02
C GLU A 2 15.70 15.50 11.89
N GLY A 3 16.25 14.90 10.87
CA GLY A 3 16.27 13.49 10.71
C GLY A 3 15.10 12.89 9.95
N VAL A 4 14.05 13.64 9.73
CA VAL A 4 12.89 13.13 9.00
C VAL A 4 12.49 14.11 7.91
N ALA A 5 12.60 13.68 6.67
CA ALA A 5 12.21 14.51 5.55
C ALA A 5 10.68 14.63 5.50
N PRO A 6 10.16 15.76 5.03
CA PRO A 6 8.71 15.89 4.89
C PRO A 6 8.19 14.98 3.79
N LEU A 7 6.93 14.58 3.92
CA LEU A 7 6.28 13.78 2.91
C LEU A 7 6.11 14.60 1.64
N LYS A 8 6.43 13.99 0.52
CA LYS A 8 6.20 14.61 -0.78
C LYS A 8 4.72 14.60 -1.11
N LYS A 9 4.30 15.64 -1.79
CA LYS A 9 2.95 15.66 -2.34
C LYS A 9 2.89 14.71 -3.52
N ARG A 10 1.83 13.92 -3.57
CA ARG A 10 1.60 12.98 -4.67
C ARG A 10 0.23 13.23 -5.26
N THR A 11 0.10 12.95 -6.56
CA THR A 11 -1.22 12.92 -7.17
C THR A 11 -1.98 11.70 -6.67
N GLN A 12 -3.31 11.76 -6.76
CA GLN A 12 -4.10 10.61 -6.38
C GLN A 12 -3.77 9.39 -7.24
N ARG A 13 -3.45 9.64 -8.50
CA ARG A 13 -3.03 8.55 -9.38
C ARG A 13 -1.77 7.87 -8.89
N ALA A 14 -0.78 8.65 -8.49
CA ALA A 14 0.48 8.09 -7.98
C ALA A 14 0.25 7.32 -6.69
N ILE A 15 -0.60 7.83 -5.81
CA ILE A 15 -0.95 7.15 -4.58
C ILE A 15 -1.58 5.79 -4.89
N ASN A 16 -2.58 5.79 -5.76
CA ASN A 16 -3.30 4.57 -6.08
C ASN A 16 -2.40 3.57 -6.81
N ALA A 17 -1.52 4.06 -7.68
CA ALA A 17 -0.59 3.18 -8.38
C ALA A 17 0.34 2.45 -7.39
N ASN A 18 0.85 3.17 -6.40
CA ASN A 18 1.72 2.56 -5.42
C ASN A 18 0.96 1.56 -4.54
N ARG A 19 -0.26 1.90 -4.16
CA ARG A 19 -1.08 1.00 -3.37
C ARG A 19 -1.43 -0.26 -4.14
N ARG A 20 -1.72 -0.13 -5.45
CA ARG A 20 -1.94 -1.29 -6.30
C ARG A 20 -0.70 -2.18 -6.38
N ARG A 21 0.48 -1.55 -6.46
CA ARG A 21 1.73 -2.30 -6.53
C ARG A 21 1.93 -3.15 -5.29
N LEU A 22 1.70 -2.56 -4.12
CA LEU A 22 1.85 -3.29 -2.87
C LEU A 22 0.86 -4.45 -2.77
N LEU A 23 -0.37 -4.21 -3.20
CA LEU A 23 -1.38 -5.27 -3.21
C LEU A 23 -1.00 -6.40 -4.14
N ARG A 24 -0.48 -6.09 -5.33
CA ARG A 24 -0.10 -7.12 -6.28
C ARG A 24 1.07 -7.95 -5.78
N GLU A 25 2.03 -7.31 -5.13
CA GLU A 25 3.15 -8.06 -4.56
C GLU A 25 2.67 -9.01 -3.48
N ALA A 26 1.74 -8.58 -2.66
CA ALA A 26 1.16 -9.47 -1.65
C ALA A 26 0.36 -10.59 -2.28
N TYR A 27 -0.38 -10.28 -3.34
CA TYR A 27 -1.19 -11.27 -4.04
C TYR A 27 -0.32 -12.37 -4.65
N GLU A 28 0.80 -11.98 -5.24
CA GLU A 28 1.69 -12.93 -5.89
C GLU A 28 2.36 -13.86 -4.90
N ARG A 29 2.50 -13.45 -3.66
CA ARG A 29 3.15 -14.27 -2.64
C ARG A 29 2.17 -15.04 -1.77
N TYR A 30 0.90 -14.69 -1.82
CA TYR A 30 -0.11 -15.34 -0.98
C TYR A 30 -0.05 -16.85 -1.17
N PRO A 31 -0.08 -17.67 -0.10
CA PRO A 31 -0.38 -17.31 1.29
C PRO A 31 0.85 -17.00 2.15
N GLU A 32 1.95 -16.66 1.53
CA GLU A 32 3.16 -16.34 2.26
C GLU A 32 3.29 -14.85 2.49
N TYR A 33 4.02 -14.50 3.53
CA TYR A 33 4.31 -13.10 3.83
C TYR A 33 5.30 -12.54 2.84
N ALA A 34 5.14 -11.27 2.51
CA ALA A 34 6.13 -10.49 1.79
C ALA A 34 6.99 -9.76 2.82
N CYS A 35 8.30 -9.83 2.65
CA CYS A 35 9.22 -9.12 3.53
C CYS A 35 9.24 -7.64 3.17
N CYS A 36 9.28 -6.80 4.20
CA CYS A 36 9.47 -5.37 4.00
C CYS A 36 10.96 -5.07 3.95
N ASP A 37 11.45 -4.73 2.76
CA ASP A 37 12.83 -4.36 2.56
C ASP A 37 13.12 -3.09 3.38
N PRO A 38 14.16 -3.08 4.22
CA PRO A 38 14.46 -1.90 5.04
C PRO A 38 14.74 -0.64 4.24
N GLU A 39 15.21 -0.75 3.02
CA GLU A 39 15.43 0.43 2.20
C GLU A 39 14.12 0.93 1.61
N GLU A 40 13.29 0.03 1.14
CA GLU A 40 12.02 0.39 0.53
C GLU A 40 11.05 1.00 1.54
N PHE A 41 11.14 0.58 2.80
CA PHE A 41 10.24 1.02 3.85
C PHE A 41 10.98 1.78 4.95
N ASN A 42 11.93 2.60 4.57
CA ASN A 42 12.73 3.38 5.50
C ASN A 42 11.96 4.63 5.92
N TRP A 43 11.63 4.70 7.22
CA TRP A 43 10.85 5.82 7.75
C TRP A 43 11.53 7.16 7.54
N HIS A 44 12.86 7.20 7.53
CA HIS A 44 13.60 8.45 7.51
C HIS A 44 13.80 9.01 6.10
N GLU A 45 13.43 8.27 5.08
CA GLU A 45 13.52 8.73 3.70
C GLU A 45 12.14 9.07 3.18
N ALA A 46 12.01 10.24 2.52
CA ALA A 46 10.71 10.72 2.11
C ALA A 46 9.99 9.73 1.19
N GLU A 47 10.70 9.20 0.19
CA GLU A 47 10.08 8.26 -0.76
C GLU A 47 9.70 6.96 -0.07
N ALA A 48 10.60 6.43 0.73
CA ALA A 48 10.35 5.16 1.41
C ALA A 48 9.26 5.30 2.45
N ARG A 49 9.17 6.46 3.11
CA ARG A 49 8.11 6.68 4.09
C ARG A 49 6.74 6.68 3.45
N LEU A 50 6.64 7.05 2.17
CA LEU A 50 5.37 6.96 1.46
C LEU A 50 4.94 5.50 1.30
N ASN A 51 5.89 4.59 1.14
CA ASN A 51 5.56 3.16 1.09
C ASN A 51 5.03 2.68 2.44
N VAL A 52 5.65 3.13 3.53
CA VAL A 52 5.16 2.79 4.87
C VAL A 52 3.73 3.32 5.06
N PHE A 53 3.51 4.54 4.63
CA PHE A 53 2.19 5.17 4.73
C PHE A 53 1.15 4.35 3.96
N ASP A 54 1.47 4.00 2.72
CA ASP A 54 0.52 3.26 1.88
C ASP A 54 0.28 1.86 2.41
N LEU A 55 1.31 1.23 2.95
CA LEU A 55 1.17 -0.11 3.51
C LEU A 55 0.20 -0.11 4.68
N TYR A 56 0.36 0.84 5.59
CA TYR A 56 -0.54 0.94 6.74
C TYR A 56 -1.95 1.36 6.33
N TYR A 57 -2.06 2.19 5.31
CA TYR A 57 -3.37 2.54 4.79
C TYR A 57 -4.12 1.30 4.30
N LEU A 58 -3.43 0.44 3.56
CA LEU A 58 -4.04 -0.78 3.06
C LEU A 58 -4.38 -1.74 4.19
N ALA A 59 -3.53 -1.78 5.22
CA ALA A 59 -3.80 -2.63 6.38
C ALA A 59 -5.03 -2.14 7.13
N ASP A 60 -5.12 -0.83 7.34
CA ASP A 60 -6.25 -0.26 8.05
C ASP A 60 -7.54 -0.35 7.24
N SER A 61 -7.41 -0.44 5.92
CA SER A 61 -8.57 -0.66 5.04
C SER A 61 -8.99 -2.12 4.99
N GLY A 62 -8.22 -3.02 5.61
CA GLY A 62 -8.57 -4.44 5.66
C GLY A 62 -8.03 -5.26 4.51
N TYR A 63 -7.21 -4.70 3.65
CA TYR A 63 -6.70 -5.42 2.48
C TYR A 63 -5.40 -6.15 2.73
N LEU A 64 -4.66 -5.74 3.75
CA LEU A 64 -3.40 -6.40 4.12
C LEU A 64 -3.34 -6.60 5.61
N ASP A 65 -2.60 -7.64 6.02
CA ASP A 65 -2.15 -7.81 7.39
C ASP A 65 -0.69 -7.42 7.45
N VAL A 66 -0.35 -6.52 8.35
CA VAL A 66 1.02 -6.03 8.47
C VAL A 66 1.56 -6.35 9.85
N THR A 67 2.71 -7.01 9.89
CA THR A 67 3.42 -7.27 11.14
C THR A 67 4.36 -6.10 11.40
N ARG A 68 4.13 -5.41 12.51
CA ARG A 68 4.89 -4.22 12.85
C ARG A 68 6.07 -4.58 13.71
N GLY A 69 7.17 -3.90 13.46
CA GLY A 69 8.34 -4.04 14.29
C GLY A 69 8.05 -3.59 15.72
N SER A 70 8.74 -4.20 16.65
CA SER A 70 8.47 -3.95 18.05
C SER A 70 9.27 -2.79 18.62
N ALA A 71 10.29 -2.33 17.92
CA ALA A 71 11.22 -1.36 18.47
C ALA A 71 10.96 0.04 17.96
N GLY A 72 11.12 1.02 18.83
CA GLY A 72 11.17 2.42 18.44
C GLY A 72 9.84 3.10 18.34
N VAL A 73 9.92 4.37 18.06
CA VAL A 73 8.78 5.27 17.96
C VAL A 73 8.03 5.06 16.67
N HIS A 74 8.77 4.69 15.64
CA HIS A 74 8.21 4.47 14.31
C HIS A 74 7.86 3.01 14.16
N ARG A 75 6.64 2.71 13.87
CA ARG A 75 6.20 1.34 13.72
C ARG A 75 6.56 0.83 12.34
N THR A 76 7.85 0.54 12.17
CA THR A 76 8.37 0.04 10.90
C THR A 76 7.78 -1.34 10.63
N PRO A 77 7.26 -1.55 9.42
CA PRO A 77 6.68 -2.86 9.09
C PRO A 77 7.78 -3.89 8.83
N ASP A 78 7.53 -5.13 9.23
CA ASP A 78 8.45 -6.23 8.99
C ASP A 78 7.96 -7.11 7.84
N PHE A 79 6.69 -7.48 7.88
CA PHE A 79 6.09 -8.37 6.90
C PHE A 79 4.68 -7.91 6.60
N TYR A 80 4.19 -8.25 5.42
CA TYR A 80 2.79 -8.02 5.10
C TYR A 80 2.25 -9.18 4.26
N MET A 81 0.95 -9.40 4.37
CA MET A 81 0.30 -10.51 3.69
C MET A 81 -1.09 -10.08 3.26
N LEU A 82 -1.54 -10.64 2.16
CA LEU A 82 -2.86 -10.33 1.62
C LEU A 82 -3.96 -10.92 2.53
N THR A 83 -5.02 -10.15 2.71
CA THR A 83 -6.23 -10.66 3.37
C THR A 83 -7.21 -11.17 2.32
N PRO A 84 -8.25 -11.91 2.76
CA PRO A 84 -9.30 -12.28 1.80
C PRO A 84 -9.95 -11.07 1.12
N GLN A 85 -10.13 -9.96 1.85
CA GLN A 85 -10.67 -8.75 1.25
C GLN A 85 -9.72 -8.16 0.23
N GLY A 86 -8.42 -8.26 0.48
CA GLY A 86 -7.42 -7.82 -0.49
C GLY A 86 -7.45 -8.67 -1.74
N ALA A 87 -7.65 -9.98 -1.58
CA ALA A 87 -7.78 -10.87 -2.73
C ALA A 87 -9.01 -10.50 -3.55
N ASP A 88 -10.13 -10.25 -2.89
CA ASP A 88 -11.36 -9.86 -3.58
C ASP A 88 -11.16 -8.57 -4.37
N LEU A 89 -10.43 -7.63 -3.79
CA LEU A 89 -10.17 -6.36 -4.45
C LEU A 89 -9.49 -6.56 -5.80
N ILE A 90 -8.60 -7.53 -5.87
CA ILE A 90 -7.87 -7.83 -7.10
C ILE A 90 -8.68 -8.71 -8.05
N GLU A 91 -9.39 -9.68 -7.50
CA GLU A 91 -10.01 -10.73 -8.32
C GLU A 91 -11.40 -10.38 -8.82
N ILE A 92 -12.13 -9.54 -8.11
CA ILE A 92 -13.47 -9.15 -8.55
C ILE A 92 -13.31 -8.12 -9.67
N PRO A 93 -13.87 -8.40 -10.86
CA PRO A 93 -13.67 -7.49 -11.99
C PRO A 93 -14.15 -6.07 -11.68
N GLY A 94 -13.29 -5.12 -11.97
CA GLY A 94 -13.60 -3.70 -11.81
C GLY A 94 -13.48 -3.14 -10.42
N LEU A 95 -13.36 -3.98 -9.40
CA LEU A 95 -13.35 -3.49 -8.03
C LEU A 95 -12.09 -2.68 -7.74
N LEU A 96 -10.94 -3.15 -8.24
CA LEU A 96 -9.70 -2.43 -8.05
C LEU A 96 -9.74 -1.05 -8.69
N ALA A 97 -10.28 -0.98 -9.90
CA ALA A 97 -10.40 0.31 -10.61
C ALA A 97 -11.36 1.25 -9.88
N GLU A 98 -12.36 0.70 -9.23
CA GLU A 98 -13.32 1.50 -8.48
C GLU A 98 -12.72 2.08 -7.20
N ARG A 99 -11.96 1.25 -6.49
CA ARG A 99 -11.43 1.64 -5.17
C ARG A 99 -10.12 2.39 -5.27
N LEU A 100 -9.28 2.04 -6.25
CA LEU A 100 -7.96 2.65 -6.43
C LEU A 100 -7.78 3.03 -7.90
N PRO A 101 -8.57 3.98 -8.41
CA PRO A 101 -8.52 4.30 -9.83
C PRO A 101 -7.19 4.93 -10.22
N LEU A 102 -6.69 4.55 -11.40
CA LEU A 102 -5.49 5.15 -11.96
C LEU A 102 -5.80 6.33 -12.86
N ARG A 103 -7.04 6.37 -13.36
CA ARG A 103 -7.47 7.47 -14.20
C ARG A 103 -8.86 7.89 -13.78
N LYS A 104 -9.10 9.17 -13.86
CA LYS A 104 -10.42 9.69 -13.58
C LYS A 104 -11.47 9.00 -14.46
N ARG A 105 -11.10 8.71 -15.70
CA ARG A 105 -11.98 8.10 -16.68
C ARG A 105 -12.45 6.70 -16.30
N GLU A 106 -11.65 5.98 -15.57
CA GLU A 106 -12.05 4.62 -15.19
C GLU A 106 -13.38 4.62 -14.45
N ARG A 107 -13.56 5.58 -13.54
CA ARG A 107 -14.79 5.66 -12.76
C ARG A 107 -15.95 6.14 -13.61
N GLU A 108 -15.71 7.09 -14.49
CA GLU A 108 -16.75 7.65 -15.33
C GLU A 108 -17.29 6.62 -16.31
N GLU A 109 -16.39 5.85 -16.92
CA GLU A 109 -16.79 4.82 -17.85
C GLU A 109 -17.64 3.75 -17.18
N ARG A 110 -17.33 3.45 -15.94
CA ARG A 110 -18.09 2.43 -15.22
C ARG A 110 -19.49 2.89 -14.86
N LYS A 111 -19.69 4.19 -14.76
CA LYS A 111 -21.00 4.74 -14.43
C LYS A 111 -21.92 4.82 -15.63
N SER A 112 -21.33 4.85 -16.80
CA SER A 112 -22.12 4.87 -18.03
C SER A 112 -22.58 3.47 -18.37
#